data_7dd8bead2d3f3a21ed2d279ddd33e074
#
_entry.id   7dd8bead2d3f3a21ed2d279ddd33e074
#
_cell.length_a   1.000
_cell.length_b   1.000
_cell.length_c   1.000
_cell.angle_alpha   90.00
_cell.angle_beta   90.00
_cell.angle_gamma   90.00
#
_symmetry.space_group_name_H-M   'P 1'
#
loop_
_entity.id
_entity.type
_entity.pdbx_description
1 polymer ?
#
loop_
_entity_poly.entity_id
_entity_poly.type
_entity_poly.pdbx_seq_one_letter_code
_entity_poly.pdbx_strand_id
1 'polypeptide(L)'
;MEKIRKNKIYKNIYELNINFGKSKSNKNISENYIFNGRSVSAICFNRKLKIFYFIQQFRPNYFFNKFKVKPLEIVAGGIKRNESSRQAINREINEELGVTAVSLKKIDSLIIAPDCLEEITDVYLAEVPVIKKFEINNPKEGEFIKIISLKKNEALELVNKKSTQNLVTKYALLKIRDIKI
;
A
#
# COMPACT_ATOMS: atom_id res chain seq x y z
N MET A 1 4.47 23.94 26.48
CA MET A 1 3.85 23.85 25.13
C MET A 1 4.96 23.51 24.17
N GLU A 2 4.84 22.40 23.50
CA GLU A 2 5.79 21.98 22.45
C GLU A 2 5.68 22.93 21.26
N LYS A 3 6.82 23.41 20.77
CA LYS A 3 6.85 24.16 19.52
C LYS A 3 7.34 23.23 18.42
N ILE A 4 6.46 22.94 17.47
CA ILE A 4 6.77 22.15 16.28
C ILE A 4 6.91 23.09 15.09
N ARG A 5 8.02 22.99 14.37
CA ARG A 5 8.25 23.70 13.11
C ARG A 5 8.49 22.68 12.01
N LYS A 6 7.77 22.84 10.90
CA LYS A 6 7.91 22.03 9.69
C LYS A 6 8.49 22.90 8.59
N ASN A 7 9.69 22.58 8.13
CA ASN A 7 10.39 23.27 7.06
C ASN A 7 10.47 22.37 5.83
N LYS A 8 10.08 22.87 4.67
CA LYS A 8 10.27 22.15 3.40
C LYS A 8 11.73 22.30 2.95
N ILE A 9 12.42 21.18 2.74
CA ILE A 9 13.80 21.16 2.24
C ILE A 9 13.80 21.05 0.70
N TYR A 10 13.12 20.05 0.14
CA TYR A 10 13.09 19.80 -1.30
C TYR A 10 11.88 18.94 -1.67
N LYS A 11 11.15 19.32 -2.74
CA LYS A 11 9.95 18.58 -3.22
C LYS A 11 9.03 18.15 -2.06
N ASN A 12 9.04 16.85 -1.71
CA ASN A 12 8.28 16.25 -0.63
C ASN A 12 9.14 15.87 0.59
N ILE A 13 10.37 16.37 0.69
CA ILE A 13 11.26 16.18 1.84
C ILE A 13 11.12 17.37 2.78
N TYR A 14 10.89 17.08 4.05
CA TYR A 14 10.70 18.07 5.11
C TYR A 14 11.61 17.80 6.29
N GLU A 15 12.01 18.88 6.97
CA GLU A 15 12.64 18.84 8.28
C GLU A 15 11.60 19.18 9.33
N LEU A 16 11.52 18.36 10.37
CA LEU A 16 10.68 18.55 11.53
C LEU A 16 11.55 18.91 12.75
N ASN A 17 11.38 20.12 13.25
CA ASN A 17 12.06 20.57 14.46
C ASN A 17 11.07 20.61 15.62
N ILE A 18 11.30 19.78 16.64
CA ILE A 18 10.46 19.67 17.83
C ILE A 18 11.24 20.17 19.04
N ASN A 19 10.66 21.16 19.72
CA ASN A 19 11.17 21.66 20.99
C ASN A 19 10.24 21.21 22.13
N PHE A 20 10.75 20.36 23.00
CA PHE A 20 9.99 19.78 24.12
C PHE A 20 9.90 20.70 25.35
N GLY A 21 10.09 21.99 25.25
CA GLY A 21 9.91 23.03 26.25
C GLY A 21 10.02 22.62 27.75
N LYS A 22 10.61 23.48 28.58
CA LYS A 22 10.63 23.44 30.08
C LYS A 22 11.13 22.20 30.84
N SER A 23 11.75 21.21 30.24
CA SER A 23 12.56 20.26 30.98
C SER A 23 13.97 20.84 31.15
N LYS A 24 14.68 20.53 32.26
CA LYS A 24 16.05 21.01 32.56
C LYS A 24 17.10 20.65 31.48
N SER A 25 16.72 19.87 30.48
CA SER A 25 17.44 19.66 29.23
C SER A 25 16.53 20.11 28.08
N ASN A 26 16.79 21.29 27.50
CA ASN A 26 16.18 21.70 26.21
C ASN A 26 16.58 20.69 25.13
N LYS A 27 15.82 19.61 24.99
CA LYS A 27 16.03 18.66 23.90
C LYS A 27 15.27 19.15 22.69
N ASN A 28 16.01 19.61 21.69
CA ASN A 28 15.51 19.81 20.35
C ASN A 28 15.76 18.52 19.57
N ILE A 29 14.75 18.00 18.90
CA ILE A 29 14.88 16.92 17.93
C ILE A 29 14.69 17.53 16.54
N SER A 30 15.59 17.24 15.63
CA SER A 30 15.48 17.57 14.23
C SER A 30 15.51 16.27 13.42
N GLU A 31 14.44 16.00 12.70
CA GLU A 31 14.28 14.80 11.89
C GLU A 31 13.87 15.17 10.47
N ASN A 32 14.44 14.46 9.50
CA ASN A 32 14.04 14.58 8.10
C ASN A 32 13.04 13.47 7.75
N TYR A 33 11.99 13.83 7.07
CA TYR A 33 11.01 12.86 6.62
C TYR A 33 10.48 13.17 5.22
N ILE A 34 9.95 12.15 4.57
CA ILE A 34 9.30 12.24 3.26
C ILE A 34 7.79 12.34 3.48
N PHE A 35 7.16 13.37 2.91
CA PHE A 35 5.71 13.48 2.86
C PHE A 35 5.18 12.75 1.64
N ASN A 36 4.46 11.65 1.85
CA ASN A 36 3.79 10.89 0.80
C ASN A 36 2.26 10.99 0.90
N GLY A 37 1.77 11.49 2.04
CA GLY A 37 0.35 11.73 2.27
C GLY A 37 -0.43 10.48 2.60
N ARG A 38 -1.64 10.37 2.04
CA ARG A 38 -2.50 9.22 2.29
C ARG A 38 -2.54 8.31 1.08
N SER A 39 -2.57 7.01 1.35
CA SER A 39 -2.73 5.97 0.35
C SER A 39 -3.85 5.01 0.70
N VAL A 40 -4.19 4.14 -0.23
CA VAL A 40 -5.16 3.06 -0.08
C VAL A 40 -4.57 1.75 -0.57
N SER A 41 -5.03 0.65 0.01
CA SER A 41 -4.72 -0.69 -0.49
C SER A 41 -5.90 -1.63 -0.29
N ALA A 42 -5.98 -2.68 -1.10
CA ALA A 42 -7.10 -3.63 -1.05
C ALA A 42 -6.67 -5.08 -1.16
N ILE A 43 -7.20 -5.89 -0.25
CA ILE A 43 -7.27 -7.34 -0.39
C ILE A 43 -8.44 -7.65 -1.31
N CYS A 44 -8.16 -7.89 -2.59
CA CYS A 44 -9.18 -8.19 -3.60
C CYS A 44 -9.48 -9.70 -3.65
N PHE A 45 -10.75 -10.08 -3.63
CA PHE A 45 -11.16 -11.47 -3.70
C PHE A 45 -12.41 -11.67 -4.55
N ASN A 46 -12.56 -12.88 -5.11
CA ASN A 46 -13.79 -13.32 -5.75
C ASN A 46 -14.41 -14.45 -4.94
N ARG A 47 -15.60 -14.19 -4.41
CA ARG A 47 -16.32 -15.14 -3.54
C ARG A 47 -16.71 -16.44 -4.26
N LYS A 48 -17.19 -16.33 -5.51
CA LYS A 48 -17.65 -17.48 -6.30
C LYS A 48 -16.53 -18.47 -6.60
N LEU A 49 -15.34 -17.94 -6.97
CA LEU A 49 -14.17 -18.76 -7.30
C LEU A 49 -13.31 -19.10 -6.07
N LYS A 50 -13.56 -18.48 -4.92
CA LYS A 50 -12.78 -18.61 -3.67
C LYS A 50 -11.29 -18.33 -3.88
N ILE A 51 -10.98 -17.25 -4.61
CA ILE A 51 -9.62 -16.82 -4.92
C ILE A 51 -9.38 -15.37 -4.49
N PHE A 52 -8.12 -15.05 -4.29
CA PHE A 52 -7.60 -13.70 -4.05
C PHE A 52 -6.80 -13.25 -5.27
N TYR A 53 -6.84 -11.95 -5.56
CA TYR A 53 -6.08 -11.34 -6.64
C TYR A 53 -4.95 -10.50 -6.07
N PHE A 54 -3.79 -10.66 -6.67
CA PHE A 54 -2.56 -9.91 -6.41
C PHE A 54 -2.03 -9.34 -7.71
N ILE A 55 -1.09 -8.42 -7.60
CA ILE A 55 -0.41 -7.83 -8.75
C ILE A 55 1.10 -8.05 -8.65
N GLN A 56 1.74 -8.06 -9.81
CA GLN A 56 3.19 -7.98 -9.93
C GLN A 56 3.55 -6.85 -10.87
N GLN A 57 4.43 -5.96 -10.43
CA GLN A 57 4.94 -4.85 -11.22
C GLN A 57 6.42 -4.59 -10.88
N PHE A 58 7.07 -3.74 -11.66
CA PHE A 58 8.42 -3.33 -11.37
C PHE A 58 8.46 -2.43 -10.13
N ARG A 59 9.41 -2.69 -9.22
CA ARG A 59 9.65 -1.85 -8.05
C ARG A 59 11.14 -1.58 -7.91
N PRO A 60 11.60 -0.32 -7.93
CA PRO A 60 13.01 0.04 -7.85
C PRO A 60 13.73 -0.56 -6.64
N ASN A 61 13.05 -0.61 -5.48
CA ASN A 61 13.62 -1.17 -4.26
C ASN A 61 14.04 -2.66 -4.41
N TYR A 62 13.20 -3.45 -5.09
CA TYR A 62 13.55 -4.85 -5.39
C TYR A 62 14.73 -4.97 -6.34
N PHE A 63 14.83 -4.07 -7.31
CA PHE A 63 15.95 -4.01 -8.24
C PHE A 63 17.26 -3.64 -7.54
N PHE A 64 17.27 -2.54 -6.76
CA PHE A 64 18.46 -2.07 -6.05
C PHE A 64 18.96 -3.06 -4.99
N ASN A 65 18.05 -3.73 -4.29
CA ASN A 65 18.41 -4.76 -3.32
C ASN A 65 18.69 -6.13 -3.95
N LYS A 66 18.80 -6.20 -5.30
CA LYS A 66 19.14 -7.41 -6.06
C LYS A 66 18.23 -8.61 -5.78
N PHE A 67 16.97 -8.36 -5.44
CA PHE A 67 16.00 -9.43 -5.36
C PHE A 67 15.76 -10.02 -6.75
N LYS A 68 16.03 -11.32 -6.92
CA LYS A 68 15.83 -12.05 -8.18
C LYS A 68 14.37 -12.46 -8.44
N VAL A 69 13.43 -11.87 -7.71
CA VAL A 69 12.00 -12.19 -7.78
C VAL A 69 11.20 -10.92 -8.04
N LYS A 70 10.12 -11.03 -8.80
CA LYS A 70 9.16 -9.94 -8.92
C LYS A 70 8.35 -9.82 -7.63
N PRO A 71 8.14 -8.60 -7.10
CA PRO A 71 7.30 -8.41 -5.92
C PRO A 71 5.87 -8.85 -6.21
N LEU A 72 5.26 -9.53 -5.25
CA LEU A 72 3.82 -9.75 -5.21
C LEU A 72 3.22 -8.72 -4.27
N GLU A 73 2.21 -8.00 -4.75
CA GLU A 73 1.58 -6.91 -4.02
C GLU A 73 0.06 -7.04 -4.07
N ILE A 74 -0.62 -6.46 -3.09
CA ILE A 74 -2.05 -6.18 -3.19
C ILE A 74 -2.23 -4.88 -3.97
N VAL A 75 -3.43 -4.64 -4.51
CA VAL A 75 -3.80 -3.37 -5.14
C VAL A 75 -3.52 -2.21 -4.19
N ALA A 76 -2.84 -1.16 -4.66
CA ALA A 76 -2.52 0.00 -3.83
C ALA A 76 -2.17 1.24 -4.64
N GLY A 77 -2.54 2.43 -4.12
CA GLY A 77 -2.13 3.70 -4.70
C GLY A 77 -2.42 4.92 -3.84
N GLY A 78 -2.00 6.07 -4.31
CA GLY A 78 -2.16 7.34 -3.60
C GLY A 78 -3.60 7.88 -3.68
N ILE A 79 -4.04 8.57 -2.63
CA ILE A 79 -5.29 9.36 -2.65
C ILE A 79 -5.01 10.68 -3.33
N LYS A 80 -5.72 10.96 -4.44
CA LYS A 80 -5.58 12.22 -5.20
C LYS A 80 -6.28 13.37 -4.45
N ARG A 81 -5.94 14.62 -4.83
CA ARG A 81 -6.59 15.81 -4.24
C ARG A 81 -8.11 15.75 -4.49
N ASN A 82 -8.89 16.02 -3.45
CA ASN A 82 -10.36 15.99 -3.45
C ASN A 82 -10.97 14.59 -3.67
N GLU A 83 -10.19 13.52 -3.50
CA GLU A 83 -10.64 12.14 -3.58
C GLU A 83 -10.81 11.57 -2.17
N SER A 84 -11.92 10.90 -1.90
CA SER A 84 -12.08 10.11 -0.69
C SER A 84 -11.31 8.79 -0.78
N SER A 85 -10.92 8.23 0.37
CA SER A 85 -10.27 6.91 0.44
C SER A 85 -11.05 5.81 -0.32
N ARG A 86 -12.40 5.85 -0.25
CA ARG A 86 -13.26 4.91 -0.95
C ARG A 86 -13.27 5.12 -2.47
N GLN A 87 -13.20 6.35 -2.94
CA GLN A 87 -13.08 6.66 -4.37
C GLN A 87 -11.70 6.23 -4.89
N ALA A 88 -10.64 6.55 -4.14
CA ALA A 88 -9.28 6.17 -4.48
C ALA A 88 -9.14 4.65 -4.66
N ILE A 89 -9.61 3.85 -3.71
CA ILE A 89 -9.47 2.39 -3.83
C ILE A 89 -10.30 1.81 -4.98
N ASN A 90 -11.46 2.38 -5.30
CA ASN A 90 -12.22 1.95 -6.48
C ASN A 90 -11.48 2.28 -7.78
N ARG A 91 -10.84 3.46 -7.84
CA ARG A 91 -10.03 3.86 -9.00
C ARG A 91 -8.84 2.93 -9.16
N GLU A 92 -8.06 2.65 -8.10
CA GLU A 92 -6.90 1.77 -8.14
C GLU A 92 -7.29 0.33 -8.53
N ILE A 93 -8.41 -0.20 -8.02
CA ILE A 93 -8.93 -1.52 -8.44
C ILE A 93 -9.25 -1.53 -9.94
N ASN A 94 -9.80 -0.44 -10.47
CA ASN A 94 -10.08 -0.34 -11.90
C ASN A 94 -8.80 -0.19 -12.73
N GLU A 95 -7.84 0.62 -12.28
CA GLU A 95 -6.56 0.86 -12.97
C GLU A 95 -5.70 -0.42 -12.97
N GLU A 96 -5.59 -1.15 -11.84
CA GLU A 96 -4.69 -2.29 -11.69
C GLU A 96 -5.32 -3.67 -11.99
N LEU A 97 -6.65 -3.82 -11.85
CA LEU A 97 -7.34 -5.08 -12.12
C LEU A 97 -8.33 -5.02 -13.30
N GLY A 98 -8.63 -3.82 -13.82
CA GLY A 98 -9.56 -3.61 -14.93
C GLY A 98 -11.01 -3.90 -14.58
N VAL A 99 -11.39 -3.84 -13.29
CA VAL A 99 -12.75 -4.12 -12.83
C VAL A 99 -13.19 -3.12 -11.76
N THR A 100 -14.50 -3.03 -11.52
CA THR A 100 -15.07 -2.25 -10.41
C THR A 100 -15.39 -3.19 -9.25
N ALA A 101 -15.13 -2.77 -8.02
CA ALA A 101 -15.44 -3.54 -6.85
C ALA A 101 -16.97 -3.71 -6.67
N VAL A 102 -17.40 -4.92 -6.34
CA VAL A 102 -18.78 -5.25 -5.98
C VAL A 102 -19.10 -4.73 -4.58
N SER A 103 -18.16 -4.90 -3.67
CA SER A 103 -18.27 -4.38 -2.30
C SER A 103 -16.91 -3.96 -1.76
N LEU A 104 -16.91 -2.97 -0.87
CA LEU A 104 -15.73 -2.42 -0.20
C LEU A 104 -15.99 -2.28 1.29
N LYS A 105 -15.10 -2.83 2.10
CA LYS A 105 -15.09 -2.66 3.55
C LYS A 105 -13.70 -2.23 3.99
N LYS A 106 -13.58 -1.04 4.59
CA LYS A 106 -12.33 -0.64 5.25
C LYS A 106 -12.11 -1.54 6.47
N ILE A 107 -10.93 -2.10 6.59
CA ILE A 107 -10.58 -3.05 7.66
C ILE A 107 -9.50 -2.53 8.59
N ASP A 108 -8.64 -1.60 8.10
CA ASP A 108 -7.57 -1.03 8.91
C ASP A 108 -7.05 0.30 8.35
N SER A 109 -6.14 0.95 9.11
CA SER A 109 -5.28 2.05 8.68
C SER A 109 -3.88 1.81 9.25
N LEU A 110 -2.87 1.81 8.40
CA LEU A 110 -1.50 1.48 8.76
C LEU A 110 -0.57 2.67 8.52
N ILE A 111 0.34 2.91 9.47
CA ILE A 111 1.51 3.77 9.29
C ILE A 111 2.62 2.88 8.73
N ILE A 112 3.22 3.27 7.59
CA ILE A 112 4.14 2.39 6.85
C ILE A 112 5.56 2.44 7.43
N ALA A 113 6.12 3.63 7.62
CA ALA A 113 7.46 3.82 8.15
C ALA A 113 7.48 5.08 9.04
N PRO A 114 7.13 4.95 10.34
CA PRO A 114 6.84 6.08 11.22
C PRO A 114 8.05 6.98 11.51
N ASP A 115 9.24 6.50 11.24
CA ASP A 115 10.51 7.21 11.46
C ASP A 115 10.91 8.16 10.32
N CYS A 116 10.48 7.88 9.09
CA CYS A 116 11.00 8.62 7.92
C CYS A 116 9.95 8.93 6.85
N LEU A 117 8.73 8.36 6.95
CA LEU A 117 7.70 8.51 5.93
C LEU A 117 6.37 8.94 6.55
N GLU A 118 5.92 10.14 6.22
CA GLU A 118 4.56 10.59 6.56
C GLU A 118 3.57 10.00 5.55
N GLU A 119 3.21 8.73 5.76
CA GLU A 119 2.22 8.01 4.97
C GLU A 119 1.32 7.17 5.86
N ILE A 120 0.03 7.28 5.62
CA ILE A 120 -0.99 6.40 6.21
C ILE A 120 -1.76 5.73 5.07
N THR A 121 -1.77 4.41 5.04
CA THR A 121 -2.55 3.64 4.09
C THR A 121 -3.82 3.08 4.72
N ASP A 122 -4.97 3.35 4.08
CA ASP A 122 -6.25 2.73 4.45
C ASP A 122 -6.37 1.39 3.75
N VAL A 123 -6.54 0.30 4.50
CA VAL A 123 -6.63 -1.06 3.96
C VAL A 123 -8.09 -1.48 3.84
N TYR A 124 -8.45 -1.97 2.66
CA TYR A 124 -9.79 -2.44 2.32
C TYR A 124 -9.83 -3.94 2.05
N LEU A 125 -10.94 -4.55 2.37
CA LEU A 125 -11.36 -5.83 1.82
C LEU A 125 -12.33 -5.53 0.68
N ALA A 126 -12.02 -6.01 -0.53
CA ALA A 126 -12.76 -5.72 -1.75
C ALA A 126 -13.23 -7.01 -2.42
N GLU A 127 -14.54 -7.19 -2.52
CA GLU A 127 -15.10 -8.21 -3.39
C GLU A 127 -15.12 -7.70 -4.84
N VAL A 128 -14.53 -8.48 -5.76
CA VAL A 128 -14.43 -8.10 -7.18
C VAL A 128 -15.04 -9.19 -8.06
N PRO A 129 -15.54 -8.83 -9.27
CA PRO A 129 -16.00 -9.80 -10.23
C PRO A 129 -14.85 -10.71 -10.70
N VAL A 130 -15.18 -11.73 -11.49
CA VAL A 130 -14.17 -12.56 -12.14
C VAL A 130 -13.33 -11.73 -13.10
N ILE A 131 -12.02 -11.75 -12.91
CA ILE A 131 -11.08 -11.07 -13.80
C ILE A 131 -10.80 -11.97 -15.02
N LYS A 132 -10.95 -11.42 -16.22
CA LYS A 132 -10.74 -12.14 -17.47
C LYS A 132 -9.40 -11.81 -18.13
N LYS A 133 -8.84 -10.63 -17.85
CA LYS A 133 -7.57 -10.15 -18.41
C LYS A 133 -6.53 -10.07 -17.31
N PHE A 134 -5.44 -10.82 -17.45
CA PHE A 134 -4.41 -10.96 -16.42
C PHE A 134 -3.18 -10.08 -16.62
N GLU A 135 -3.22 -9.17 -17.59
CA GLU A 135 -2.18 -8.18 -17.83
C GLU A 135 -2.82 -6.81 -18.12
N ILE A 136 -2.35 -5.81 -17.42
CA ILE A 136 -2.74 -4.41 -17.60
C ILE A 136 -1.48 -3.64 -17.98
N ASN A 137 -1.55 -2.93 -19.09
CA ASN A 137 -0.48 -2.10 -19.59
C ASN A 137 -0.95 -0.66 -19.67
N ASN A 138 -0.39 0.20 -18.84
CA ASN A 138 -0.61 1.63 -18.86
C ASN A 138 0.72 2.36 -19.12
N PRO A 139 1.17 2.43 -20.40
CA PRO A 139 2.48 3.00 -20.75
C PRO A 139 2.58 4.50 -20.45
N LYS A 140 1.45 5.22 -20.34
CA LYS A 140 1.44 6.64 -19.98
C LYS A 140 1.88 6.88 -18.53
N GLU A 141 1.60 5.94 -17.65
CA GLU A 141 2.01 5.95 -16.24
C GLU A 141 3.22 5.05 -15.98
N GLY A 142 3.76 4.40 -17.02
CA GLY A 142 4.89 3.48 -16.90
C GLY A 142 4.54 2.17 -16.19
N GLU A 143 3.26 1.80 -16.16
CA GLU A 143 2.78 0.64 -15.43
C GLU A 143 2.57 -0.56 -16.35
N PHE A 144 3.20 -1.68 -15.96
CA PHE A 144 3.08 -2.98 -16.60
C PHE A 144 2.75 -4.00 -15.52
N ILE A 145 1.47 -4.25 -15.32
CA ILE A 145 0.94 -5.02 -14.22
C ILE A 145 0.54 -6.42 -14.71
N LYS A 146 1.05 -7.44 -14.02
CA LYS A 146 0.58 -8.82 -14.16
C LYS A 146 -0.30 -9.18 -12.98
N ILE A 147 -1.52 -9.65 -13.24
CA ILE A 147 -2.46 -10.09 -12.20
C ILE A 147 -2.21 -11.56 -11.90
N ILE A 148 -2.16 -11.89 -10.61
CA ILE A 148 -1.96 -13.25 -10.09
C ILE A 148 -3.19 -13.62 -9.26
N SER A 149 -3.81 -14.73 -9.59
CA SER A 149 -4.92 -15.30 -8.81
C SER A 149 -4.44 -16.49 -7.99
N LEU A 150 -4.79 -16.53 -6.71
CA LEU A 150 -4.35 -17.55 -5.77
C LEU A 150 -5.54 -18.01 -4.91
N LYS A 151 -5.60 -19.30 -4.64
CA LYS A 151 -6.46 -19.82 -3.57
C LYS A 151 -5.92 -19.40 -2.20
N LYS A 152 -6.75 -19.44 -1.18
CA LYS A 152 -6.39 -19.05 0.19
C LYS A 152 -5.10 -19.73 0.67
N ASN A 153 -4.98 -21.03 0.54
CA ASN A 153 -3.81 -21.77 1.00
C ASN A 153 -2.54 -21.37 0.25
N GLU A 154 -2.63 -21.23 -1.09
CA GLU A 154 -1.51 -20.77 -1.93
C GLU A 154 -1.03 -19.37 -1.52
N ALA A 155 -1.97 -18.45 -1.22
CA ALA A 155 -1.63 -17.12 -0.74
C ALA A 155 -0.92 -17.17 0.62
N LEU A 156 -1.38 -18.00 1.55
CA LEU A 156 -0.78 -18.13 2.89
C LEU A 156 0.64 -18.73 2.85
N GLU A 157 0.94 -19.62 1.92
CA GLU A 157 2.30 -20.17 1.73
C GLU A 157 3.31 -19.09 1.31
N LEU A 158 2.83 -17.97 0.77
CA LEU A 158 3.70 -16.89 0.32
C LEU A 158 4.14 -15.91 1.41
N VAL A 159 3.57 -15.95 2.61
CA VAL A 159 3.87 -15.01 3.71
C VAL A 159 5.38 -14.85 3.97
N ASN A 160 6.13 -15.94 3.89
CA ASN A 160 7.57 -15.96 4.16
C ASN A 160 8.46 -15.95 2.90
N LYS A 161 7.87 -15.81 1.71
CA LYS A 161 8.64 -15.79 0.45
C LYS A 161 9.27 -14.42 0.18
N LYS A 162 10.38 -14.41 -0.55
CA LYS A 162 11.08 -13.17 -0.95
C LYS A 162 10.23 -12.26 -1.85
N SER A 163 9.26 -12.80 -2.58
CA SER A 163 8.33 -12.04 -3.41
C SER A 163 7.35 -11.18 -2.60
N THR A 164 7.17 -11.46 -1.32
CA THR A 164 6.21 -10.79 -0.43
C THR A 164 6.88 -9.99 0.69
N GLN A 165 7.97 -9.30 0.39
CA GLN A 165 8.69 -8.45 1.36
C GLN A 165 8.00 -7.10 1.60
N ASN A 166 7.07 -6.69 0.74
CA ASN A 166 6.24 -5.51 0.95
C ASN A 166 5.42 -5.67 2.24
N LEU A 167 5.54 -4.71 3.15
CA LEU A 167 4.93 -4.78 4.49
C LEU A 167 3.40 -4.85 4.42
N VAL A 168 2.78 -4.03 3.57
CA VAL A 168 1.31 -3.99 3.43
C VAL A 168 0.80 -5.30 2.83
N THR A 169 1.52 -5.88 1.89
CA THR A 169 1.19 -7.19 1.32
C THR A 169 1.35 -8.31 2.36
N LYS A 170 2.39 -8.28 3.18
CA LYS A 170 2.53 -9.24 4.30
C LYS A 170 1.38 -9.15 5.29
N TYR A 171 1.03 -7.94 5.68
CA TYR A 171 -0.14 -7.69 6.52
C TYR A 171 -1.40 -8.28 5.89
N ALA A 172 -1.64 -8.03 4.60
CA ALA A 172 -2.79 -8.54 3.87
C ALA A 172 -2.82 -10.08 3.86
N LEU A 173 -1.70 -10.75 3.60
CA LEU A 173 -1.59 -12.21 3.62
C LEU A 173 -1.94 -12.78 5.00
N LEU A 174 -1.49 -12.15 6.08
CA LEU A 174 -1.86 -12.56 7.44
C LEU A 174 -3.36 -12.38 7.70
N LYS A 175 -3.96 -11.29 7.23
CA LYS A 175 -5.41 -11.04 7.34
C LYS A 175 -6.26 -12.03 6.53
N ILE A 176 -5.75 -12.50 5.37
CA ILE A 176 -6.44 -13.51 4.54
C ILE A 176 -6.75 -14.79 5.34
N ARG A 177 -5.91 -15.13 6.32
CA ARG A 177 -6.15 -16.29 7.20
C ARG A 177 -7.53 -16.25 7.85
N ASP A 178 -7.97 -15.06 8.26
CA ASP A 178 -9.21 -14.86 9.03
C ASP A 178 -10.42 -14.55 8.13
N ILE A 179 -10.20 -14.34 6.82
CA ILE A 179 -11.27 -14.03 5.86
C ILE A 179 -11.98 -15.35 5.46
N LYS A 180 -13.30 -15.35 5.63
CA LYS A 180 -14.19 -16.42 5.15
C LYS A 180 -14.76 -16.05 3.79
N ILE A 181 -14.40 -16.79 2.73
CA ILE A 181 -14.90 -16.63 1.35
C ILE A 181 -15.42 -17.96 0.81
#